data_385a4a8a1fde58b32e594e7d8cb9715f
#
_entry.id   385a4a8a1fde58b32e594e7d8cb9715f
#
_cell.length_a   1.000
_cell.length_b   1.000
_cell.length_c   1.000
_cell.angle_alpha   90.00
_cell.angle_beta   90.00
_cell.angle_gamma   90.00
#
_symmetry.space_group_name_H-M   'P 1'
#
loop_
_entity.id
_entity.type
_entity.pdbx_description
1 polymer ?
#
loop_
_entity_poly.entity_id
_entity_poly.type
_entity_poly.pdbx_seq_one_letter_code
_entity_poly.pdbx_strand_id
1 'polypeptide(L)'
;MAQEQDTNEGGWTYKKKAKQLTHLCYAAGDPGSYGGVDRLYARAKDVGIPVSREEVQNYLTKQLPYSIHKPVRHKFARNHTYASYIDQQWQADLADMQGLSSENGGNNYILTCIDVLSRFAWAVPVRSKSTSHMVMAFKKLFQIARPRVPQRLQTDKGKEFFNKDVSKLLKDKGIHRLASSSDTKAAVVERFN
;
A
#
# COMPACT_ATOMS: atom_id res chain seq x y z
N MET A 1 -9.09 -8.63 -46.47
CA MET A 1 -9.48 -10.07 -46.43
C MET A 1 -8.26 -10.82 -45.88
N ALA A 2 -8.17 -11.01 -44.61
CA ALA A 2 -7.17 -11.86 -43.99
C ALA A 2 -7.91 -13.09 -43.45
N GLN A 3 -7.54 -14.23 -43.99
CA GLN A 3 -8.22 -15.51 -43.85
C GLN A 3 -8.05 -16.07 -42.43
N GLU A 4 -9.17 -16.53 -41.88
CA GLU A 4 -9.27 -17.44 -40.76
C GLU A 4 -8.54 -18.77 -41.10
N GLN A 5 -7.41 -18.98 -40.41
CA GLN A 5 -6.85 -20.32 -40.24
C GLN A 5 -6.35 -20.43 -38.83
N ASP A 6 -7.21 -20.95 -37.96
CA ASP A 6 -6.79 -21.55 -36.69
C ASP A 6 -7.73 -22.70 -36.37
N THR A 7 -7.51 -23.83 -37.02
CA THR A 7 -8.04 -25.11 -36.58
C THR A 7 -6.94 -25.82 -35.81
N ASN A 8 -6.99 -25.73 -34.50
CA ASN A 8 -6.13 -26.53 -33.63
C ASN A 8 -6.84 -27.85 -33.27
N GLU A 9 -6.07 -28.87 -32.92
CA GLU A 9 -6.48 -30.25 -32.69
C GLU A 9 -7.81 -30.40 -31.94
N GLY A 10 -8.74 -31.15 -32.52
CA GLY A 10 -10.02 -31.49 -31.88
C GLY A 10 -11.24 -30.62 -32.25
N GLY A 11 -11.21 -29.82 -33.32
CA GLY A 11 -12.39 -29.07 -33.82
C GLY A 11 -12.77 -27.85 -32.97
N TRP A 12 -11.86 -27.30 -32.19
CA TRP A 12 -12.02 -26.09 -31.42
C TRP A 12 -11.55 -24.86 -32.21
N THR A 13 -12.50 -24.02 -32.61
CA THR A 13 -12.21 -22.71 -33.19
C THR A 13 -12.18 -21.65 -32.10
N TYR A 14 -11.48 -20.52 -32.35
CA TYR A 14 -11.45 -19.37 -31.43
C TYR A 14 -12.86 -18.92 -31.00
N LYS A 15 -13.80 -18.84 -31.95
CA LYS A 15 -15.20 -18.47 -31.68
C LYS A 15 -15.88 -19.45 -30.72
N LYS A 16 -15.63 -20.76 -30.84
CA LYS A 16 -16.20 -21.79 -29.97
C LYS A 16 -15.64 -21.71 -28.56
N LYS A 17 -14.30 -21.52 -28.43
CA LYS A 17 -13.61 -21.30 -27.16
C LYS A 17 -14.16 -20.04 -26.46
N ALA A 18 -14.25 -18.92 -27.17
CA ALA A 18 -14.76 -17.66 -26.64
C ALA A 18 -16.21 -17.79 -26.14
N LYS A 19 -17.09 -18.48 -26.88
CA LYS A 19 -18.49 -18.74 -26.47
C LYS A 19 -18.56 -19.54 -25.17
N GLN A 20 -17.74 -20.57 -25.04
CA GLN A 20 -17.67 -21.37 -23.81
C GLN A 20 -17.11 -20.58 -22.63
N LEU A 21 -16.05 -19.81 -22.84
CA LEU A 21 -15.52 -18.93 -21.81
C LEU A 21 -16.55 -17.87 -21.37
N THR A 22 -17.35 -17.34 -22.30
CA THR A 22 -18.46 -16.43 -21.98
C THR A 22 -19.48 -17.11 -21.07
N HIS A 23 -19.85 -18.34 -21.39
CA HIS A 23 -20.79 -19.09 -20.55
C HIS A 23 -20.25 -19.28 -19.14
N LEU A 24 -19.02 -19.77 -18.98
CA LEU A 24 -18.41 -19.97 -17.67
C LEU A 24 -18.20 -18.63 -16.90
N CYS A 25 -17.86 -17.57 -17.62
CA CYS A 25 -17.59 -16.27 -17.00
C CYS A 25 -18.84 -15.58 -16.45
N TYR A 26 -20.02 -15.80 -17.07
CA TYR A 26 -21.26 -15.09 -16.73
C TYR A 26 -22.37 -16.00 -16.19
N ALA A 27 -22.15 -17.30 -16.10
CA ALA A 27 -23.18 -18.22 -15.56
C ALA A 27 -23.29 -18.02 -14.04
N ALA A 28 -24.44 -17.62 -13.56
CA ALA A 28 -24.71 -17.49 -12.14
C ALA A 28 -24.52 -18.85 -11.44
N GLY A 29 -23.72 -18.86 -10.36
CA GLY A 29 -23.42 -20.06 -9.58
C GLY A 29 -22.28 -20.93 -10.13
N ASP A 30 -21.68 -20.64 -11.29
CA ASP A 30 -20.48 -21.34 -11.75
C ASP A 30 -19.25 -20.86 -10.94
N PRO A 31 -18.37 -21.78 -10.48
CA PRO A 31 -17.15 -21.41 -9.76
C PRO A 31 -16.22 -20.46 -10.52
N GLY A 32 -16.26 -20.43 -11.85
CA GLY A 32 -15.50 -19.52 -12.71
C GLY A 32 -16.12 -18.15 -12.90
N SER A 33 -17.37 -17.97 -12.48
CA SER A 33 -18.18 -16.76 -12.71
C SER A 33 -17.50 -15.51 -12.15
N TYR A 34 -17.40 -14.45 -12.98
CA TYR A 34 -16.75 -13.18 -12.67
C TYR A 34 -15.36 -13.30 -12.06
N GLY A 35 -14.68 -14.43 -12.30
CA GLY A 35 -13.34 -14.73 -11.79
C GLY A 35 -12.24 -14.03 -12.58
N GLY A 36 -11.03 -13.95 -11.96
CA GLY A 36 -9.79 -13.55 -12.64
C GLY A 36 -9.27 -14.67 -13.56
N VAL A 37 -8.11 -14.40 -14.21
CA VAL A 37 -7.49 -15.31 -15.17
C VAL A 37 -7.31 -16.72 -14.62
N ASP A 38 -6.74 -16.85 -13.42
CA ASP A 38 -6.42 -18.15 -12.83
C ASP A 38 -7.66 -18.98 -12.52
N ARG A 39 -8.69 -18.33 -11.99
CA ARG A 39 -9.97 -18.98 -11.63
C ARG A 39 -10.71 -19.45 -12.87
N LEU A 40 -10.82 -18.60 -13.89
CA LEU A 40 -11.50 -18.97 -15.14
C LEU A 40 -10.69 -20.03 -15.92
N TYR A 41 -9.35 -19.95 -15.90
CA TYR A 41 -8.49 -20.95 -16.51
C TYR A 41 -8.62 -22.33 -15.85
N ALA A 42 -8.60 -22.39 -14.52
CA ALA A 42 -8.81 -23.63 -13.79
C ALA A 42 -10.18 -24.24 -14.13
N ARG A 43 -11.23 -23.43 -14.13
CA ARG A 43 -12.57 -23.89 -14.46
C ARG A 43 -12.72 -24.36 -15.91
N ALA A 44 -12.07 -23.67 -16.85
CA ALA A 44 -12.06 -24.09 -18.26
C ALA A 44 -11.37 -25.47 -18.43
N LYS A 45 -10.31 -25.72 -17.70
CA LYS A 45 -9.64 -27.05 -17.67
C LYS A 45 -10.56 -28.13 -17.10
N ASP A 46 -11.23 -27.87 -15.99
CA ASP A 46 -12.15 -28.82 -15.35
C ASP A 46 -13.28 -29.25 -16.29
N VAL A 47 -13.74 -28.35 -17.14
CA VAL A 47 -14.80 -28.61 -18.13
C VAL A 47 -14.24 -29.17 -19.45
N GLY A 48 -12.93 -29.33 -19.58
CA GLY A 48 -12.28 -29.90 -20.76
C GLY A 48 -12.19 -28.94 -21.96
N ILE A 49 -12.17 -27.61 -21.73
CA ILE A 49 -11.95 -26.63 -22.80
C ILE A 49 -10.45 -26.47 -23.02
N PRO A 50 -9.93 -26.74 -24.23
CA PRO A 50 -8.51 -26.63 -24.52
C PRO A 50 -8.10 -25.17 -24.74
N VAL A 51 -7.84 -24.45 -23.65
CA VAL A 51 -7.39 -23.06 -23.66
C VAL A 51 -6.09 -22.92 -22.91
N SER A 52 -5.25 -21.98 -23.34
CA SER A 52 -4.08 -21.54 -22.59
C SER A 52 -4.45 -20.43 -21.60
N ARG A 53 -3.58 -20.22 -20.59
CA ARG A 53 -3.76 -19.10 -19.67
C ARG A 53 -3.72 -17.76 -20.37
N GLU A 54 -2.91 -17.63 -21.43
CA GLU A 54 -2.80 -16.43 -22.24
C GLU A 54 -4.08 -16.17 -23.05
N GLU A 55 -4.68 -17.22 -23.64
CA GLU A 55 -5.98 -17.09 -24.32
C GLU A 55 -7.08 -16.61 -23.38
N VAL A 56 -7.13 -17.14 -22.13
CA VAL A 56 -8.08 -16.69 -21.11
C VAL A 56 -7.83 -15.23 -20.73
N GLN A 57 -6.56 -14.82 -20.57
CA GLN A 57 -6.20 -13.44 -20.29
C GLN A 57 -6.62 -12.50 -21.42
N ASN A 58 -6.33 -12.88 -22.67
CA ASN A 58 -6.72 -12.13 -23.87
C ASN A 58 -8.25 -12.04 -24.04
N TYR A 59 -8.96 -13.10 -23.68
CA TYR A 59 -10.43 -13.09 -23.64
C TYR A 59 -10.93 -12.10 -22.58
N LEU A 60 -10.45 -12.19 -21.33
CA LEU A 60 -10.91 -11.34 -20.22
C LEU A 60 -10.60 -9.85 -20.44
N THR A 61 -9.45 -9.53 -21.04
CA THR A 61 -9.11 -8.11 -21.34
C THR A 61 -10.06 -7.45 -22.32
N LYS A 62 -10.77 -8.23 -23.14
CA LYS A 62 -11.82 -7.75 -24.04
C LYS A 62 -13.19 -7.63 -23.38
N GLN A 63 -13.36 -8.12 -22.14
CA GLN A 63 -14.61 -8.05 -21.40
C GLN A 63 -14.68 -6.75 -20.59
N LEU A 64 -15.72 -5.97 -20.83
CA LEU A 64 -15.93 -4.68 -20.17
C LEU A 64 -15.94 -4.79 -18.63
N PRO A 65 -16.68 -5.72 -18.00
CA PRO A 65 -16.68 -5.86 -16.53
C PRO A 65 -15.27 -6.12 -15.97
N TYR A 66 -14.50 -6.99 -16.62
CA TYR A 66 -13.13 -7.29 -16.19
C TYR A 66 -12.21 -6.07 -16.29
N SER A 67 -12.32 -5.31 -17.39
CA SER A 67 -11.47 -4.13 -17.63
C SER A 67 -11.76 -3.00 -16.64
N ILE A 68 -13.03 -2.78 -16.27
CA ILE A 68 -13.42 -1.75 -15.31
C ILE A 68 -12.99 -2.11 -13.89
N HIS A 69 -13.11 -3.37 -13.49
CA HIS A 69 -12.82 -3.80 -12.12
C HIS A 69 -11.39 -4.27 -11.92
N LYS A 70 -10.60 -4.41 -12.97
CA LYS A 70 -9.20 -4.78 -12.85
C LYS A 70 -8.40 -3.65 -12.22
N PRO A 71 -7.77 -3.87 -11.04
CA PRO A 71 -6.96 -2.83 -10.42
C PRO A 71 -5.76 -2.48 -11.31
N VAL A 72 -5.66 -1.22 -11.68
CA VAL A 72 -4.51 -0.69 -12.45
C VAL A 72 -3.35 -0.51 -11.48
N ARG A 73 -2.36 -1.39 -11.57
CA ARG A 73 -1.11 -1.25 -10.82
C ARG A 73 -0.15 -0.37 -11.62
N HIS A 74 -0.10 0.90 -11.29
CA HIS A 74 0.93 1.78 -11.84
C HIS A 74 2.30 1.40 -11.25
N LYS A 75 3.18 0.88 -12.09
CA LYS A 75 4.60 0.72 -11.75
C LYS A 75 5.27 2.06 -11.96
N PHE A 76 5.68 2.71 -10.88
CA PHE A 76 6.51 3.92 -10.95
C PHE A 76 7.79 3.70 -10.16
N ALA A 77 8.87 4.31 -10.62
CA ALA A 77 10.13 4.30 -9.90
C ALA A 77 9.94 5.02 -8.56
N ARG A 78 10.26 4.37 -7.45
CA ARG A 78 10.22 4.97 -6.12
C ARG A 78 11.62 5.40 -5.75
N ASN A 79 11.76 6.64 -5.32
CA ASN A 79 13.01 7.11 -4.74
C ASN A 79 13.23 6.41 -3.39
N HIS A 80 14.38 5.74 -3.28
CA HIS A 80 14.77 5.11 -2.03
C HIS A 80 15.25 6.17 -1.04
N THR A 81 14.85 6.02 0.22
CA THR A 81 15.40 6.84 1.31
C THR A 81 16.68 6.18 1.81
N TYR A 82 17.80 6.90 1.74
CA TYR A 82 19.09 6.45 2.23
C TYR A 82 19.53 7.30 3.43
N ALA A 83 20.10 6.64 4.43
CA ALA A 83 20.81 7.27 5.52
C ALA A 83 22.20 6.64 5.60
N SER A 84 23.25 7.49 5.72
CA SER A 84 24.65 7.05 5.72
C SER A 84 25.16 6.74 7.13
N TYR A 85 24.52 7.28 8.17
CA TYR A 85 24.88 7.07 9.57
C TYR A 85 23.63 7.10 10.47
N ILE A 86 23.78 6.57 11.67
CA ILE A 86 22.72 6.52 12.70
C ILE A 86 22.31 7.96 13.05
N ASP A 87 21.00 8.18 13.21
CA ASP A 87 20.38 9.47 13.55
C ASP A 87 20.52 10.55 12.46
N GLN A 88 20.97 10.19 11.25
CA GLN A 88 20.92 11.12 10.13
C GLN A 88 19.48 11.46 9.75
N GLN A 89 18.61 10.46 9.69
CA GLN A 89 17.22 10.67 9.35
C GLN A 89 16.33 9.71 10.13
N TRP A 90 15.33 10.27 10.80
CA TRP A 90 14.22 9.52 11.36
C TRP A 90 12.96 9.74 10.53
N GLN A 91 12.09 8.77 10.53
CA GLN A 91 10.73 8.88 9.98
C GLN A 91 9.73 8.73 11.12
N ALA A 92 8.68 9.56 11.11
CA ALA A 92 7.62 9.47 12.10
C ALA A 92 6.26 9.50 11.42
N ASP A 93 5.32 8.74 12.01
CA ASP A 93 3.95 8.57 11.53
C ASP A 93 3.00 8.39 12.72
N LEU A 94 1.69 8.50 12.49
CA LEU A 94 0.64 8.27 13.47
C LEU A 94 -0.19 7.05 13.09
N ALA A 95 0.01 5.94 13.78
CA ALA A 95 -0.86 4.78 13.69
C ALA A 95 -2.21 5.07 14.36
N ASP A 96 -3.31 4.77 13.65
CA ASP A 96 -4.68 4.96 14.15
C ASP A 96 -5.10 3.77 15.02
N MET A 97 -5.45 4.07 16.27
CA MET A 97 -5.88 3.09 17.26
C MET A 97 -7.28 3.42 17.83
N GLN A 98 -8.08 4.25 17.15
CA GLN A 98 -9.37 4.71 17.62
C GLN A 98 -10.32 3.53 17.94
N GLY A 99 -10.29 2.47 17.12
CA GLY A 99 -11.11 1.28 17.33
C GLY A 99 -10.79 0.51 18.63
N LEU A 100 -9.62 0.76 19.25
CA LEU A 100 -9.15 0.13 20.47
C LEU A 100 -9.00 1.15 21.63
N SER A 101 -9.60 2.32 21.50
CA SER A 101 -9.42 3.42 22.46
C SER A 101 -9.88 3.06 23.88
N SER A 102 -10.97 2.29 24.01
CA SER A 102 -11.48 1.78 25.28
C SER A 102 -10.49 0.86 26.00
N GLU A 103 -9.77 0.05 25.23
CA GLU A 103 -8.84 -0.96 25.75
C GLU A 103 -7.47 -0.37 26.13
N ASN A 104 -7.09 0.76 25.53
CA ASN A 104 -5.77 1.36 25.70
C ASN A 104 -5.77 2.70 26.46
N GLY A 105 -6.70 2.86 27.39
CA GLY A 105 -6.75 4.02 28.30
C GLY A 105 -7.08 5.35 27.62
N GLY A 106 -7.87 5.33 26.54
CA GLY A 106 -8.31 6.51 25.80
C GLY A 106 -7.26 7.09 24.84
N ASN A 107 -6.23 6.32 24.50
CA ASN A 107 -5.27 6.72 23.48
C ASN A 107 -5.79 6.32 22.10
N ASN A 108 -6.00 7.30 21.23
CA ASN A 108 -6.56 7.10 19.91
C ASN A 108 -5.49 6.88 18.84
N TYR A 109 -4.23 7.22 19.14
CA TYR A 109 -3.12 7.14 18.19
C TYR A 109 -1.84 6.68 18.87
N ILE A 110 -0.91 6.17 18.07
CA ILE A 110 0.47 5.93 18.48
C ILE A 110 1.38 6.74 17.56
N LEU A 111 2.18 7.63 18.14
CA LEU A 111 3.28 8.26 17.41
C LEU A 111 4.41 7.26 17.31
N THR A 112 4.63 6.71 16.14
CA THR A 112 5.75 5.83 15.82
C THR A 112 6.88 6.65 15.23
N CYS A 113 8.11 6.31 15.57
CA CYS A 113 9.31 6.96 15.02
C CYS A 113 10.40 5.91 14.83
N ILE A 114 11.06 5.92 13.68
CA ILE A 114 12.11 4.94 13.34
C ILE A 114 13.33 5.63 12.75
N ASP A 115 14.52 5.24 13.19
CA ASP A 115 15.76 5.61 12.55
C ASP A 115 15.95 4.82 11.24
N VAL A 116 16.13 5.54 10.14
CA VAL A 116 16.16 4.95 8.80
C VAL A 116 17.31 3.96 8.62
N LEU A 117 18.47 4.19 9.22
CA LEU A 117 19.61 3.29 9.09
C LEU A 117 19.52 2.10 10.03
N SER A 118 19.47 2.34 11.34
CA SER A 118 19.53 1.28 12.35
C SER A 118 18.23 0.49 12.48
N ARG A 119 17.11 1.00 11.97
CA ARG A 119 15.75 0.45 12.15
C ARG A 119 15.29 0.42 13.60
N PHE A 120 16.01 1.08 14.49
CA PHE A 120 15.56 1.23 15.86
C PHE A 120 14.34 2.14 15.91
N ALA A 121 13.30 1.71 16.62
CA ALA A 121 12.03 2.40 16.65
C ALA A 121 11.59 2.76 18.06
N TRP A 122 10.83 3.83 18.18
CA TRP A 122 10.16 4.30 19.39
C TRP A 122 8.67 4.44 19.11
N ALA A 123 7.87 4.25 20.13
CA ALA A 123 6.42 4.44 20.09
C ALA A 123 5.95 5.22 21.31
N VAL A 124 5.07 6.18 21.11
CA VAL A 124 4.50 7.02 22.17
C VAL A 124 2.98 7.08 21.99
N PRO A 125 2.19 6.71 23.01
CA PRO A 125 0.73 6.82 22.93
C PRO A 125 0.30 8.30 22.88
N VAL A 126 -0.72 8.59 22.09
CA VAL A 126 -1.24 9.94 21.84
C VAL A 126 -2.77 9.91 21.93
N ARG A 127 -3.35 10.78 22.75
CA ARG A 127 -4.81 10.83 22.92
C ARG A 127 -5.54 11.43 21.73
N SER A 128 -4.98 12.48 21.10
CA SER A 128 -5.60 13.12 19.94
C SER A 128 -4.55 13.79 19.05
N LYS A 129 -4.93 14.10 17.81
CA LYS A 129 -4.09 14.84 16.84
C LYS A 129 -3.99 16.34 17.13
N SER A 130 -4.46 16.81 18.30
CA SER A 130 -4.35 18.23 18.67
C SER A 130 -2.89 18.64 18.83
N THR A 131 -2.60 19.92 18.55
CA THR A 131 -1.24 20.47 18.63
C THR A 131 -0.58 20.23 19.99
N SER A 132 -1.33 20.42 21.10
CA SER A 132 -0.83 20.23 22.45
C SER A 132 -0.40 18.77 22.72
N HIS A 133 -1.24 17.80 22.33
CA HIS A 133 -0.91 16.37 22.48
C HIS A 133 0.26 15.96 21.58
N MET A 134 0.34 16.48 20.37
CA MET A 134 1.47 16.21 19.48
C MET A 134 2.79 16.76 20.03
N VAL A 135 2.80 17.98 20.56
CA VAL A 135 4.00 18.56 21.21
C VAL A 135 4.42 17.73 22.42
N MET A 136 3.45 17.29 23.25
CA MET A 136 3.77 16.42 24.40
C MET A 136 4.32 15.08 23.94
N ALA A 137 3.75 14.49 22.88
CA ALA A 137 4.22 13.22 22.34
C ALA A 137 5.65 13.33 21.79
N PHE A 138 5.98 14.38 21.04
CA PHE A 138 7.34 14.61 20.56
C PHE A 138 8.33 14.90 21.71
N LYS A 139 7.92 15.66 22.74
CA LYS A 139 8.77 15.86 23.93
C LYS A 139 9.07 14.54 24.60
N LYS A 140 8.05 13.68 24.80
CA LYS A 140 8.22 12.35 25.39
C LYS A 140 9.09 11.46 24.49
N LEU A 141 8.87 11.48 23.16
CA LEU A 141 9.69 10.76 22.20
C LEU A 141 11.18 11.11 22.36
N PHE A 142 11.52 12.40 22.33
CA PHE A 142 12.91 12.86 22.46
C PHE A 142 13.48 12.62 23.87
N GLN A 143 12.66 12.46 24.87
CA GLN A 143 13.10 12.08 26.21
C GLN A 143 13.50 10.61 26.28
N ILE A 144 12.67 9.70 25.75
CA ILE A 144 12.95 8.25 25.75
C ILE A 144 14.05 7.87 24.77
N ALA A 145 14.24 8.66 23.72
CA ALA A 145 15.26 8.43 22.72
C ALA A 145 16.67 8.84 23.15
N ARG A 146 16.81 9.58 24.28
CA ARG A 146 18.15 10.07 24.73
C ARG A 146 19.17 8.94 24.81
N PRO A 147 20.43 9.24 24.44
CA PRO A 147 21.00 10.53 23.98
C PRO A 147 20.79 10.82 22.47
N ARG A 148 20.02 10.00 21.75
CA ARG A 148 19.84 10.07 20.30
C ARG A 148 18.95 11.24 19.92
N VAL A 149 19.37 12.00 18.90
CA VAL A 149 18.62 13.10 18.29
C VAL A 149 18.83 13.06 16.77
N PRO A 150 17.78 13.08 15.96
CA PRO A 150 17.97 13.03 14.52
C PRO A 150 18.43 14.37 13.95
N GLN A 151 19.21 14.31 12.88
CA GLN A 151 19.51 15.50 12.08
C GLN A 151 18.27 15.94 11.28
N ARG A 152 17.54 14.97 10.75
CA ARG A 152 16.33 15.17 9.92
C ARG A 152 15.20 14.32 10.43
N LEU A 153 13.99 14.90 10.48
CA LEU A 153 12.76 14.19 10.78
C LEU A 153 11.82 14.30 9.59
N GLN A 154 11.50 13.16 8.98
CA GLN A 154 10.55 13.07 7.89
C GLN A 154 9.19 12.66 8.44
N THR A 155 8.14 13.41 8.08
CA THR A 155 6.75 13.10 8.38
C THR A 155 5.91 13.29 7.12
N ASP A 156 4.67 12.82 7.13
CA ASP A 156 3.70 13.24 6.14
C ASP A 156 3.37 14.74 6.26
N LYS A 157 2.56 15.28 5.31
CA LYS A 157 2.13 16.69 5.31
C LYS A 157 0.91 16.95 6.21
N GLY A 158 0.60 16.05 7.13
CA GLY A 158 -0.53 16.20 8.04
C GLY A 158 -0.43 17.47 8.89
N LYS A 159 -1.56 18.14 9.11
CA LYS A 159 -1.63 19.38 9.92
C LYS A 159 -1.15 19.15 11.35
N GLU A 160 -1.28 17.94 11.86
CA GLU A 160 -0.80 17.51 13.18
C GLU A 160 0.72 17.62 13.33
N PHE A 161 1.46 17.37 12.24
CA PHE A 161 2.92 17.55 12.22
C PHE A 161 3.32 18.96 11.79
N PHE A 162 2.53 19.58 10.88
CA PHE A 162 2.83 20.88 10.28
C PHE A 162 2.11 22.02 11.00
N ASN A 163 2.36 22.16 12.30
CA ASN A 163 1.90 23.31 13.10
C ASN A 163 3.08 24.11 13.67
N LYS A 164 2.81 25.32 14.16
CA LYS A 164 3.84 26.25 14.66
C LYS A 164 4.59 25.69 15.87
N ASP A 165 3.90 25.02 16.77
CA ASP A 165 4.50 24.58 18.05
C ASP A 165 5.40 23.38 17.86
N VAL A 166 5.00 22.39 17.04
CA VAL A 166 5.88 21.27 16.67
C VAL A 166 7.07 21.80 15.88
N SER A 167 6.87 22.75 14.97
CA SER A 167 7.94 23.36 14.19
C SER A 167 8.94 24.09 15.09
N LYS A 168 8.48 24.82 16.11
CA LYS A 168 9.32 25.48 17.11
C LYS A 168 10.11 24.43 17.91
N LEU A 169 9.46 23.39 18.40
CA LEU A 169 10.10 22.32 19.16
C LEU A 169 11.23 21.65 18.37
N LEU A 170 11.02 21.36 17.08
CA LEU A 170 12.03 20.75 16.22
C LEU A 170 13.21 21.73 15.98
N LYS A 171 12.89 22.99 15.71
CA LYS A 171 13.90 24.04 15.51
C LYS A 171 14.78 24.25 16.76
N ASP A 172 14.16 24.28 17.94
CA ASP A 172 14.87 24.44 19.23
C ASP A 172 15.83 23.26 19.52
N LYS A 173 15.58 22.10 18.90
CA LYS A 173 16.43 20.91 18.96
C LYS A 173 17.43 20.81 17.80
N GLY A 174 17.45 21.74 16.87
CA GLY A 174 18.29 21.69 15.68
C GLY A 174 17.88 20.63 14.65
N ILE A 175 16.64 20.15 14.69
CA ILE A 175 16.15 19.09 13.81
C ILE A 175 15.54 19.70 12.54
N HIS A 176 16.07 19.31 11.37
CA HIS A 176 15.51 19.69 10.09
C HIS A 176 14.30 18.83 9.73
N ARG A 177 13.15 19.47 9.53
CA ARG A 177 11.95 18.75 9.12
C ARG A 177 11.90 18.53 7.61
N LEU A 178 11.60 17.30 7.19
CA LEU A 178 11.34 16.92 5.81
C LEU A 178 9.86 16.54 5.67
N ALA A 179 9.19 17.07 4.65
CA ALA A 179 7.84 16.63 4.28
C ALA A 179 7.94 15.47 3.30
N SER A 180 7.19 14.39 3.53
CA SER A 180 7.00 13.36 2.51
C SER A 180 6.24 13.97 1.32
N SER A 181 6.73 13.72 0.10
CA SER A 181 5.99 13.98 -1.15
C SER A 181 5.45 12.68 -1.72
N SER A 182 4.59 12.78 -2.75
CA SER A 182 4.09 11.59 -3.48
C SER A 182 5.20 10.67 -3.96
N ASP A 183 6.37 11.24 -4.27
CA ASP A 183 7.52 10.51 -4.84
C ASP A 183 8.46 9.95 -3.77
N THR A 184 8.45 10.51 -2.55
CA THR A 184 9.26 10.09 -1.40
C THR A 184 8.39 9.87 -0.18
N LYS A 185 7.74 8.72 -0.13
CA LYS A 185 6.95 8.31 1.05
C LYS A 185 7.86 7.98 2.24
N ALA A 186 7.32 8.10 3.45
CA ALA A 186 7.96 7.64 4.67
C ALA A 186 7.88 6.09 4.79
N ALA A 187 8.35 5.41 3.73
CA ALA A 187 8.13 3.99 3.50
C ALA A 187 8.72 3.07 4.59
N VAL A 188 9.67 3.56 5.37
CA VAL A 188 10.30 2.78 6.43
C VAL A 188 9.37 2.72 7.64
N VAL A 189 8.81 3.84 8.07
CA VAL A 189 7.84 3.88 9.18
C VAL A 189 6.49 3.28 8.79
N GLU A 190 6.02 3.51 7.56
CA GLU A 190 4.80 2.88 7.04
C GLU A 190 4.87 1.35 7.03
N ARG A 191 6.06 0.78 6.85
CA ARG A 191 6.26 -0.68 6.91
C ARG A 191 6.40 -1.19 8.34
N PHE A 192 6.77 -0.32 9.27
CA PHE A 192 6.89 -0.63 10.68
C PHE A 192 5.52 -0.67 11.37
N ASN A 193 4.59 0.23 10.97
CA ASN A 193 3.20 0.26 11.44
C ASN A 193 2.39 -0.93 10.91
#